data_3912becdf196a5a181b77a8dad125074
#
_entry.id   3912becdf196a5a181b77a8dad125074
#
_cell.length_a   1.000
_cell.length_b   1.000
_cell.length_c   1.000
_cell.angle_alpha   90.00
_cell.angle_beta   90.00
_cell.angle_gamma   90.00
#
_symmetry.space_group_name_H-M   'P 1'
#
loop_
_entity.id
_entity.type
_entity.pdbx_description
1 polymer ?
#
loop_
_entity_poly.entity_id
_entity_poly.type
_entity_poly.pdbx_seq_one_letter_code
_entity_poly.pdbx_strand_id
1 'polypeptide(L)'
;MPHGAKQYEGEQITMLTFDDSYFLGETRDGFYIEPMMKCAWAAQLEVMCVIQHICKKYDIPYFADWGTLLGAVRHGGFIPWDDDIDICMFRDDYQRFLAIAPKELPTEYHINNAYTEEEYSFVFSRLLNASTISYDSKRLSQFHRCPYIVGIDIFPL
;
A
#
# COMPACT_ATOMS: atom_id res chain seq x y z
N MET A 1 -22.74 20.50 -21.15
CA MET A 1 -23.44 19.80 -20.06
C MET A 1 -22.39 19.38 -19.05
N PRO A 2 -22.31 19.95 -17.85
CA PRO A 2 -21.34 19.51 -16.86
C PRO A 2 -21.83 18.19 -16.27
N HIS A 3 -20.99 17.15 -16.33
CA HIS A 3 -21.24 15.90 -15.65
C HIS A 3 -21.21 16.13 -14.14
N GLY A 4 -22.35 15.86 -13.50
CA GLY A 4 -22.53 16.03 -12.06
C GLY A 4 -21.53 15.20 -11.28
N ALA A 5 -20.88 15.85 -10.34
CA ALA A 5 -20.08 15.21 -9.31
C ALA A 5 -20.97 14.24 -8.53
N LYS A 6 -20.69 12.95 -8.61
CA LYS A 6 -21.26 11.95 -7.70
C LYS A 6 -20.69 12.23 -6.33
N GLN A 7 -21.53 12.67 -5.40
CA GLN A 7 -21.22 12.71 -3.97
C GLN A 7 -21.06 11.28 -3.48
N TYR A 8 -19.83 10.90 -3.14
CA TYR A 8 -19.55 9.70 -2.35
C TYR A 8 -19.52 10.13 -0.89
N GLU A 9 -20.66 10.04 -0.19
CA GLU A 9 -20.72 10.19 1.24
C GLU A 9 -20.07 8.98 1.92
N GLY A 10 -18.98 9.20 2.67
CA GLY A 10 -18.63 8.45 3.88
C GLY A 10 -18.28 6.97 3.76
N GLU A 11 -17.68 6.47 2.67
CA GLU A 11 -17.07 5.12 2.71
C GLU A 11 -15.84 5.15 3.64
N GLN A 12 -15.99 4.60 4.85
CA GLN A 12 -14.86 4.34 5.74
C GLN A 12 -13.96 3.27 5.11
N ILE A 13 -12.65 3.45 5.21
CA ILE A 13 -11.68 2.42 4.85
C ILE A 13 -11.91 1.24 5.79
N THR A 14 -12.39 0.13 5.26
CA THR A 14 -12.67 -1.08 6.04
C THR A 14 -11.37 -1.89 6.11
N MET A 15 -10.98 -2.27 7.33
CA MET A 15 -9.85 -3.19 7.55
C MET A 15 -10.11 -4.53 6.85
N LEU A 16 -9.05 -5.09 6.26
CA LEU A 16 -9.07 -6.41 5.69
C LEU A 16 -9.17 -7.49 6.79
N THR A 17 -9.85 -8.57 6.48
CA THR A 17 -9.93 -9.74 7.35
C THR A 17 -9.26 -10.92 6.67
N PHE A 18 -8.43 -11.64 7.42
CA PHE A 18 -7.75 -12.84 6.97
C PHE A 18 -8.12 -13.99 7.89
N ASP A 19 -8.22 -15.20 7.34
CA ASP A 19 -8.30 -16.41 8.15
C ASP A 19 -6.99 -16.58 8.96
N ASP A 20 -7.07 -17.12 10.18
CA ASP A 20 -5.89 -17.33 11.03
C ASP A 20 -4.83 -18.22 10.35
N SER A 21 -5.25 -19.15 9.51
CA SER A 21 -4.37 -20.01 8.73
C SER A 21 -3.49 -19.24 7.72
N TYR A 22 -3.93 -18.06 7.28
CA TYR A 22 -3.12 -17.20 6.42
C TYR A 22 -1.77 -16.85 7.05
N PHE A 23 -1.73 -16.66 8.36
CA PHE A 23 -0.53 -16.24 9.08
C PHE A 23 0.40 -17.39 9.49
N LEU A 24 0.07 -18.61 9.14
CA LEU A 24 0.97 -19.76 9.36
C LEU A 24 2.09 -19.75 8.33
N GLY A 25 3.29 -20.17 8.77
CA GLY A 25 4.42 -20.38 7.86
C GLY A 25 4.09 -21.47 6.84
N GLU A 26 4.53 -21.30 5.61
CA GLU A 26 4.32 -22.28 4.53
C GLU A 26 5.50 -22.32 3.57
N THR A 27 5.64 -23.43 2.86
CA THR A 27 6.58 -23.53 1.74
C THR A 27 5.81 -23.43 0.43
N ARG A 28 6.19 -22.46 -0.42
CA ARG A 28 5.62 -22.25 -1.75
C ARG A 28 6.76 -22.12 -2.76
N ASP A 29 6.70 -22.88 -3.84
CA ASP A 29 7.75 -22.93 -4.88
C ASP A 29 9.17 -23.16 -4.33
N GLY A 30 9.30 -24.02 -3.29
CA GLY A 30 10.55 -24.33 -2.62
C GLY A 30 11.08 -23.27 -1.66
N PHE A 31 10.38 -22.14 -1.50
CA PHE A 31 10.74 -21.06 -0.58
C PHE A 31 9.86 -21.12 0.67
N TYR A 32 10.49 -21.06 1.85
CA TYR A 32 9.75 -20.99 3.12
C TYR A 32 9.40 -19.56 3.46
N ILE A 33 8.10 -19.29 3.55
CA ILE A 33 7.54 -17.99 3.89
C ILE A 33 7.29 -17.97 5.40
N GLU A 34 8.00 -17.09 6.09
CA GLU A 34 7.88 -16.92 7.53
C GLU A 34 6.52 -16.27 7.89
N PRO A 35 5.93 -16.60 9.07
CA PRO A 35 4.72 -15.96 9.54
C PRO A 35 4.78 -14.43 9.55
N MET A 36 5.93 -13.85 9.93
CA MET A 36 6.11 -12.40 9.96
C MET A 36 6.10 -11.77 8.57
N MET A 37 6.56 -12.46 7.54
CA MET A 37 6.43 -12.02 6.15
C MET A 37 4.96 -11.87 5.77
N LYS A 38 4.12 -12.82 6.15
CA LYS A 38 2.68 -12.75 5.90
C LYS A 38 1.99 -11.63 6.67
N CYS A 39 2.44 -11.35 7.90
CA CYS A 39 2.00 -10.17 8.64
C CYS A 39 2.38 -8.87 7.92
N ALA A 40 3.59 -8.80 7.35
CA ALA A 40 4.04 -7.65 6.58
C ALA A 40 3.23 -7.49 5.28
N TRP A 41 2.98 -8.58 4.55
CA TRP A 41 2.11 -8.56 3.36
C TRP A 41 0.70 -8.06 3.69
N ALA A 42 0.09 -8.58 4.77
CA ALA A 42 -1.23 -8.13 5.21
C ALA A 42 -1.23 -6.65 5.57
N ALA A 43 -0.20 -6.17 6.26
CA ALA A 43 -0.05 -4.75 6.60
C ALA A 43 0.14 -3.86 5.35
N GLN A 44 0.86 -4.32 4.34
CA GLN A 44 0.98 -3.60 3.05
C GLN A 44 -0.34 -3.55 2.31
N LEU A 45 -1.14 -4.62 2.35
CA LEU A 45 -2.48 -4.62 1.75
C LEU A 45 -3.40 -3.60 2.44
N GLU A 46 -3.26 -3.35 3.75
CA GLU A 46 -3.98 -2.24 4.42
C GLU A 46 -3.55 -0.87 3.86
N VAL A 47 -2.25 -0.67 3.63
CA VAL A 47 -1.76 0.56 2.97
C VAL A 47 -2.34 0.68 1.56
N MET A 48 -2.39 -0.42 0.81
CA MET A 48 -2.96 -0.45 -0.53
C MET A 48 -4.46 -0.09 -0.53
N CYS A 49 -5.23 -0.51 0.50
CA CYS A 49 -6.63 -0.11 0.65
C CYS A 49 -6.78 1.41 0.82
N VAL A 50 -5.85 2.06 1.52
CA VAL A 50 -5.85 3.54 1.63
C VAL A 50 -5.63 4.19 0.27
N ILE A 51 -4.64 3.73 -0.48
CA ILE A 51 -4.38 4.22 -1.85
C ILE A 51 -5.61 4.01 -2.74
N GLN A 52 -6.16 2.79 -2.73
CA GLN A 52 -7.34 2.45 -3.52
C GLN A 52 -8.54 3.34 -3.20
N HIS A 53 -8.77 3.63 -1.91
CA HIS A 53 -9.84 4.53 -1.47
C HIS A 53 -9.65 5.93 -2.05
N ILE A 54 -8.45 6.51 -1.94
CA ILE A 54 -8.13 7.83 -2.50
C ILE A 54 -8.29 7.82 -4.02
N CYS A 55 -7.71 6.84 -4.69
CA CYS A 55 -7.75 6.72 -6.14
C CYS A 55 -9.19 6.58 -6.67
N LYS A 56 -10.03 5.78 -6.01
CA LYS A 56 -11.45 5.62 -6.33
C LYS A 56 -12.23 6.93 -6.13
N LYS A 57 -11.99 7.63 -5.01
CA LYS A 57 -12.65 8.90 -4.68
C LYS A 57 -12.36 10.00 -5.68
N TYR A 58 -11.16 10.05 -6.22
CA TYR A 58 -10.68 11.12 -7.09
C TYR A 58 -10.50 10.71 -8.56
N ASP A 59 -10.95 9.51 -8.93
CA ASP A 59 -10.85 8.96 -10.29
C ASP A 59 -9.40 9.04 -10.80
N ILE A 60 -8.48 8.45 -10.04
CA ILE A 60 -7.06 8.34 -10.34
C ILE A 60 -6.75 6.89 -10.73
N PRO A 61 -6.44 6.59 -11.99
CA PRO A 61 -6.03 5.26 -12.39
C PRO A 61 -4.63 4.91 -11.87
N TYR A 62 -4.45 3.66 -11.45
CA TYR A 62 -3.16 3.10 -11.09
C TYR A 62 -3.08 1.64 -11.54
N PHE A 63 -1.87 1.11 -11.64
CA PHE A 63 -1.61 -0.22 -12.14
C PHE A 63 -0.60 -0.93 -11.25
N ALA A 64 -0.74 -2.24 -11.08
CA ALA A 64 0.32 -3.06 -10.50
C ALA A 64 1.55 -3.02 -11.41
N ASP A 65 2.74 -2.99 -10.83
CA ASP A 65 3.99 -2.94 -11.57
C ASP A 65 5.01 -3.94 -11.01
N TRP A 66 6.14 -4.10 -11.68
CA TRP A 66 7.29 -4.91 -11.25
C TRP A 66 6.90 -6.30 -10.66
N GLY A 67 7.42 -6.61 -9.47
CA GLY A 67 7.16 -7.86 -8.75
C GLY A 67 5.68 -8.06 -8.41
N THR A 68 4.96 -7.00 -8.12
CA THR A 68 3.53 -7.03 -7.82
C THR A 68 2.70 -7.51 -9.01
N LEU A 69 2.94 -6.97 -10.21
CA LEU A 69 2.26 -7.42 -11.43
C LEU A 69 2.64 -8.86 -11.78
N LEU A 70 3.93 -9.18 -11.72
CA LEU A 70 4.41 -10.53 -12.00
C LEU A 70 3.83 -11.55 -11.01
N GLY A 71 3.77 -11.22 -9.73
CA GLY A 71 3.18 -12.04 -8.69
C GLY A 71 1.70 -12.29 -8.91
N ALA A 72 0.94 -11.22 -9.22
CA ALA A 72 -0.49 -11.33 -9.52
C ALA A 72 -0.78 -12.29 -10.69
N VAL A 73 0.02 -12.21 -11.76
CA VAL A 73 -0.17 -13.05 -12.96
C VAL A 73 0.32 -14.47 -12.76
N ARG A 74 1.49 -14.66 -12.14
CA ARG A 74 2.17 -15.96 -12.04
C ARG A 74 1.80 -16.76 -10.80
N HIS A 75 1.60 -16.09 -9.65
CA HIS A 75 1.39 -16.74 -8.36
C HIS A 75 -0.03 -16.50 -7.79
N GLY A 76 -0.83 -15.64 -8.42
CA GLY A 76 -2.13 -15.22 -7.88
C GLY A 76 -2.04 -14.39 -6.60
N GLY A 77 -0.91 -13.70 -6.38
CA GLY A 77 -0.61 -12.90 -5.20
C GLY A 77 0.87 -12.56 -5.11
N PHE A 78 1.39 -12.41 -3.90
CA PHE A 78 2.82 -12.16 -3.69
C PHE A 78 3.69 -13.30 -4.22
N ILE A 79 4.81 -12.95 -4.84
CA ILE A 79 5.89 -13.89 -5.10
C ILE A 79 6.44 -14.35 -3.75
N PRO A 80 6.71 -15.65 -3.51
CA PRO A 80 7.05 -16.16 -2.17
C PRO A 80 8.23 -15.47 -1.48
N TRP A 81 9.19 -14.94 -2.24
CA TRP A 81 10.40 -14.28 -1.75
C TRP A 81 10.38 -12.76 -1.92
N ASP A 82 9.22 -12.19 -2.29
CA ASP A 82 9.05 -10.75 -2.50
C ASP A 82 8.39 -10.11 -1.27
N ASP A 83 8.84 -8.94 -0.88
CA ASP A 83 8.46 -8.29 0.37
C ASP A 83 7.83 -6.91 0.21
N ASP A 84 7.58 -6.47 -1.04
CA ASP A 84 7.04 -5.16 -1.35
C ASP A 84 5.84 -5.19 -2.31
N ILE A 85 5.17 -4.06 -2.41
CA ILE A 85 4.14 -3.78 -3.41
C ILE A 85 4.55 -2.55 -4.20
N ASP A 86 4.61 -2.71 -5.51
CA ASP A 86 4.89 -1.66 -6.47
C ASP A 86 3.65 -1.36 -7.31
N ILE A 87 3.33 -0.08 -7.45
CA ILE A 87 2.31 0.39 -8.38
C ILE A 87 2.86 1.52 -9.24
N CYS A 88 2.25 1.76 -10.38
CA CYS A 88 2.55 2.91 -11.22
C CYS A 88 1.31 3.71 -11.57
N MET A 89 1.51 4.98 -11.87
CA MET A 89 0.49 5.93 -12.33
C MET A 89 1.04 6.71 -13.52
N PHE A 90 0.18 7.09 -14.45
CA PHE A 90 0.58 8.06 -15.47
C PHE A 90 1.03 9.37 -14.81
N ARG A 91 1.98 10.07 -15.42
CA ARG A 91 2.64 11.26 -14.85
C ARG A 91 1.65 12.28 -14.27
N ASP A 92 0.60 12.61 -15.00
CA ASP A 92 -0.39 13.60 -14.58
C ASP A 92 -1.21 13.10 -13.39
N ASP A 93 -1.58 11.82 -13.37
CA ASP A 93 -2.30 11.19 -12.28
C ASP A 93 -1.43 11.03 -11.03
N TYR A 94 -0.15 10.71 -11.20
CA TYR A 94 0.83 10.70 -10.12
C TYR A 94 0.94 12.08 -9.45
N GLN A 95 1.04 13.15 -10.21
CA GLN A 95 1.09 14.51 -9.67
C GLN A 95 -0.22 14.89 -8.96
N ARG A 96 -1.37 14.51 -9.50
CA ARG A 96 -2.67 14.68 -8.84
C ARG A 96 -2.74 13.92 -7.52
N PHE A 97 -2.28 12.67 -7.50
CA PHE A 97 -2.24 11.85 -6.30
C PHE A 97 -1.38 12.51 -5.21
N LEU A 98 -0.17 12.95 -5.53
CA LEU A 98 0.73 13.61 -4.58
C LEU A 98 0.16 14.94 -4.03
N ALA A 99 -0.64 15.65 -4.79
CA ALA A 99 -1.29 16.89 -4.34
C ALA A 99 -2.49 16.64 -3.40
N ILE A 100 -3.16 15.50 -3.58
CA ILE A 100 -4.41 15.14 -2.88
C ILE A 100 -4.13 14.31 -1.63
N ALA A 101 -3.31 13.27 -1.75
CA ALA A 101 -3.13 12.25 -0.73
C ALA A 101 -2.74 12.81 0.65
N PRO A 102 -1.85 13.81 0.81
CA PRO A 102 -1.53 14.35 2.13
C PRO A 102 -2.72 14.90 2.93
N LYS A 103 -3.82 15.24 2.27
CA LYS A 103 -5.06 15.75 2.90
C LYS A 103 -6.07 14.64 3.24
N GLU A 104 -5.90 13.48 2.62
CA GLU A 104 -6.82 12.34 2.72
C GLU A 104 -6.26 11.19 3.58
N LEU A 105 -4.94 11.18 3.80
CA LEU A 105 -4.27 10.14 4.57
C LEU A 105 -4.64 10.18 6.04
N PRO A 106 -4.81 8.99 6.70
CA PRO A 106 -4.84 8.92 8.15
C PRO A 106 -3.57 9.55 8.76
N THR A 107 -3.68 10.04 10.00
CA THR A 107 -2.63 10.86 10.65
C THR A 107 -1.27 10.17 10.73
N GLU A 108 -1.24 8.86 10.87
CA GLU A 108 0.00 8.06 10.96
C GLU A 108 0.68 7.79 9.61
N TYR A 109 -0.04 7.99 8.51
CA TYR A 109 0.49 7.75 7.17
C TYR A 109 1.20 8.98 6.63
N HIS A 110 2.23 8.76 5.80
CA HIS A 110 2.93 9.84 5.11
C HIS A 110 3.50 9.37 3.77
N ILE A 111 3.82 10.33 2.93
CA ILE A 111 4.44 10.09 1.62
C ILE A 111 5.82 10.73 1.61
N ASN A 112 6.82 9.91 1.35
CA ASN A 112 8.18 10.35 1.09
C ASN A 112 8.44 10.41 -0.41
N ASN A 113 9.02 11.50 -0.88
CA ASN A 113 9.41 11.70 -2.28
C ASN A 113 10.43 12.84 -2.39
N ALA A 114 10.97 13.06 -3.58
CA ALA A 114 11.96 14.09 -3.84
C ALA A 114 11.45 15.54 -3.65
N TYR A 115 10.15 15.75 -3.46
CA TYR A 115 9.57 17.08 -3.17
C TYR A 115 9.41 17.34 -1.67
N THR A 116 9.37 16.27 -0.85
CA THR A 116 9.15 16.35 0.60
C THR A 116 10.41 16.11 1.43
N GLU A 117 11.39 15.40 0.87
CA GLU A 117 12.62 15.00 1.55
C GLU A 117 13.86 15.53 0.82
N GLU A 118 14.68 16.31 1.49
CA GLU A 118 15.86 16.98 0.91
C GLU A 118 16.91 15.99 0.36
N GLU A 119 17.07 14.82 1.02
CA GLU A 119 18.04 13.79 0.63
C GLU A 119 17.39 12.57 -0.05
N TYR A 120 16.17 12.71 -0.57
CA TYR A 120 15.47 11.59 -1.21
C TYR A 120 16.07 11.27 -2.58
N SER A 121 16.72 10.13 -2.70
CA SER A 121 17.46 9.72 -3.91
C SER A 121 16.68 8.88 -4.91
N PHE A 122 15.42 8.53 -4.61
CA PHE A 122 14.59 7.71 -5.50
C PHE A 122 13.77 8.57 -6.47
N VAL A 123 13.46 8.00 -7.63
CA VAL A 123 12.63 8.63 -8.67
C VAL A 123 11.14 8.37 -8.51
N PHE A 124 10.74 7.62 -7.49
CA PHE A 124 9.37 7.25 -7.16
C PHE A 124 8.98 7.77 -5.77
N SER A 125 7.71 7.78 -5.44
CA SER A 125 7.22 8.11 -4.10
C SER A 125 6.95 6.84 -3.31
N ARG A 126 7.07 6.92 -1.99
CA ARG A 126 6.74 5.84 -1.08
C ARG A 126 5.68 6.28 -0.08
N LEU A 127 4.52 5.64 -0.09
CA LEU A 127 3.50 5.85 0.92
C LEU A 127 3.69 4.86 2.05
N LEU A 128 3.90 5.35 3.27
CA LEU A 128 4.25 4.57 4.45
C LEU A 128 3.14 4.64 5.50
N ASN A 129 2.97 3.55 6.26
CA ASN A 129 1.97 3.45 7.33
C ASN A 129 2.43 4.05 8.68
N ALA A 130 3.68 4.44 8.78
CA ALA A 130 4.28 5.03 10.00
C ALA A 130 5.67 5.60 9.73
N SER A 131 6.20 6.36 10.68
CA SER A 131 7.58 6.85 10.71
C SER A 131 8.51 6.04 11.62
N THR A 132 7.95 5.19 12.49
CA THR A 132 8.72 4.40 13.47
C THR A 132 8.15 2.99 13.63
N ILE A 133 9.01 2.05 13.96
CA ILE A 133 8.60 0.69 14.40
C ILE A 133 7.85 0.83 15.72
N SER A 134 6.74 0.10 15.87
CA SER A 134 5.94 0.14 17.10
C SER A 134 5.34 -1.22 17.43
N TYR A 135 5.43 -1.57 18.71
CA TYR A 135 4.80 -2.76 19.31
C TYR A 135 3.54 -2.40 20.10
N ASP A 136 3.00 -1.20 19.92
CA ASP A 136 1.75 -0.80 20.55
C ASP A 136 0.60 -1.71 20.12
N SER A 137 -0.25 -2.09 21.07
CA SER A 137 -1.31 -3.08 20.84
C SER A 137 -2.34 -2.63 19.80
N LYS A 138 -2.68 -1.33 19.77
CA LYS A 138 -3.62 -0.77 18.79
C LYS A 138 -3.02 -0.88 17.38
N ARG A 139 -1.73 -0.53 17.23
CA ARG A 139 -1.03 -0.64 15.96
C ARG A 139 -0.91 -2.09 15.49
N LEU A 140 -0.51 -3.00 16.38
CA LEU A 140 -0.42 -4.42 16.05
C LEU A 140 -1.78 -5.01 15.62
N SER A 141 -2.88 -4.56 16.25
CA SER A 141 -4.23 -4.96 15.83
C SER A 141 -4.58 -4.42 14.44
N GLN A 142 -4.23 -3.16 14.15
CA GLN A 142 -4.52 -2.50 12.87
C GLN A 142 -3.73 -3.08 11.70
N PHE A 143 -2.48 -3.50 11.95
CA PHE A 143 -1.56 -3.99 10.92
C PHE A 143 -1.21 -5.47 11.07
N HIS A 144 -2.19 -6.29 11.47
CA HIS A 144 -2.08 -7.77 11.48
C HIS A 144 -0.83 -8.28 12.18
N ARG A 145 -0.51 -7.73 13.36
CA ARG A 145 0.68 -8.05 14.18
C ARG A 145 2.02 -7.64 13.57
N CYS A 146 2.03 -6.87 12.48
CA CYS A 146 3.24 -6.33 11.90
C CYS A 146 3.70 -5.06 12.66
N PRO A 147 4.85 -5.07 13.34
CA PRO A 147 5.37 -3.90 14.04
C PRO A 147 6.15 -2.95 13.15
N TYR A 148 6.48 -3.38 11.92
CA TYR A 148 7.39 -2.70 11.02
C TYR A 148 6.71 -1.54 10.28
N ILE A 149 7.54 -0.63 9.79
CA ILE A 149 7.13 0.35 8.79
C ILE A 149 6.99 -0.41 7.48
N VAL A 150 5.79 -0.37 6.90
CA VAL A 150 5.53 -0.94 5.58
C VAL A 150 4.96 0.14 4.67
N GLY A 151 5.15 -0.01 3.39
CA GLY A 151 4.70 0.98 2.42
C GLY A 151 4.48 0.42 1.03
N ILE A 152 4.04 1.30 0.16
CA ILE A 152 3.82 1.03 -1.25
C ILE A 152 4.70 1.99 -2.05
N ASP A 153 5.44 1.45 -3.00
CA ASP A 153 6.23 2.23 -3.93
C ASP A 153 5.38 2.63 -5.13
N ILE A 154 5.37 3.93 -5.46
CA ILE A 154 4.50 4.52 -6.47
C ILE A 154 5.36 5.16 -7.54
N PHE A 155 5.38 4.55 -8.72
CA PHE A 155 6.21 4.97 -9.86
C PHE A 155 5.44 5.87 -10.81
N PRO A 156 6.03 7.00 -11.24
CA PRO A 156 5.48 7.78 -12.34
C PRO A 156 5.86 7.17 -13.69
N LEU A 157 4.89 6.98 -14.58
CA LEU A 157 5.07 6.61 -15.97
C LEU A 157 5.17 7.83 -16.88
#